data_ee518eb66a33699fa375de0f3de53781
#
_entry.id   ee518eb66a33699fa375de0f3de53781
#
_cell.length_a   1.000
_cell.length_b   1.000
_cell.length_c   1.000
_cell.angle_alpha   90.00
_cell.angle_beta   90.00
_cell.angle_gamma   90.00
#
_symmetry.space_group_name_H-M   'P 1'
#
loop_
_entity.id
_entity.type
_entity.pdbx_description
1 polymer ?
#
loop_
_entity_poly.entity_id
_entity_poly.type
_entity_poly.pdbx_seq_one_letter_code
_entity_poly.pdbx_strand_id
1 'polypeptide(L)'
;GQVLAPVGLDALIGSPGGVFTAPLEAAETVKSRAAVVIGEAQKQYHPLREPELSARRNADSVPKHSWDDMKFTFEVNDTLPARIWQHIITNGSLGAIAADIGPAGLWYKNAREMPLIAPPGDIYDAGSPERLYVMHGGKPVSLFAANDGFACRVSYIPGCAEWEKEIGKNKIRTRLFIPQGLDARVLLIDGADRLPLIWELEPALGGKNGACLRIEEEPGLIRLSSPDSYYPGVQMLIGSSAELDAETGFIPAGLRIKLNTGAETVLCCGCCTETELRELCTPDTARSLLSAVSARWARLLGTFSLRCGDSALEHYMNGWAVYQTVACRLEGRSSIYQSGGALGFRDQLQDSINLLLINRGYARERILDCCRHQYAEGDVLHWWHPHPDGDRGVRTRCSDDLLWLVWALCEYVEATGEEELCFIEEPYLSSPPLKDEEHDRYERPEKSAKSAAVLEHARAALECCIHRGFGKHGLPYTGSGDWNDALDRVGGESVWLGWFFAYCATRFAELLERLGADGADEVLEHFRVLRVVKLHL
;
A
#
# COMPACT_ATOMS: atom_id res chain seq x y z
N GLY A 1 -21.61 18.15 -7.43
CA GLY A 1 -22.26 16.91 -7.28
C GLY A 1 -23.04 16.55 -8.53
N GLN A 2 -22.41 15.95 -9.53
CA GLN A 2 -23.14 15.17 -10.53
C GLN A 2 -22.82 13.70 -10.24
N VAL A 3 -23.86 12.98 -9.86
CA VAL A 3 -23.86 11.52 -9.83
C VAL A 3 -23.73 11.08 -11.28
N LEU A 4 -22.57 10.58 -11.66
CA LEU A 4 -22.41 9.84 -12.90
C LEU A 4 -23.29 8.59 -12.78
N ALA A 5 -24.22 8.44 -13.72
CA ALA A 5 -24.99 7.21 -13.87
C ALA A 5 -24.01 6.01 -13.94
N PRO A 6 -24.37 4.85 -13.39
CA PRO A 6 -23.50 3.68 -13.47
C PRO A 6 -23.29 3.36 -14.95
N VAL A 7 -22.12 3.66 -15.46
CA VAL A 7 -21.63 3.05 -16.69
C VAL A 7 -21.53 1.57 -16.37
N GLY A 8 -22.28 0.75 -17.10
CA GLY A 8 -22.32 -0.68 -16.84
C GLY A 8 -20.90 -1.24 -16.77
N LEU A 9 -20.65 -2.12 -15.83
CA LEU A 9 -19.36 -2.76 -15.57
C LEU A 9 -18.76 -3.39 -16.86
N ASP A 10 -19.60 -3.75 -17.81
CA ASP A 10 -19.25 -4.30 -19.12
C ASP A 10 -18.47 -3.30 -20.02
N ALA A 11 -18.66 -1.99 -19.84
CA ALA A 11 -17.94 -0.97 -20.60
C ALA A 11 -16.50 -0.73 -20.06
N LEU A 12 -16.25 -1.08 -18.80
CA LEU A 12 -14.92 -0.99 -18.19
C LEU A 12 -14.07 -2.24 -18.43
N ILE A 13 -14.71 -3.39 -18.71
CA ILE A 13 -14.05 -4.69 -18.92
C ILE A 13 -13.56 -4.84 -20.37
N GLY A 14 -14.09 -4.10 -21.31
CA GLY A 14 -13.80 -4.20 -22.75
C GLY A 14 -12.69 -3.28 -23.27
N SER A 15 -12.06 -2.45 -22.46
CA SER A 15 -11.00 -1.54 -22.91
C SER A 15 -9.63 -2.23 -22.80
N PRO A 16 -8.86 -2.35 -23.91
CA PRO A 16 -7.46 -2.76 -23.85
C PRO A 16 -6.68 -1.66 -23.11
N GLY A 17 -6.22 -1.94 -21.92
CA GLY A 17 -5.61 -0.97 -20.98
C GLY A 17 -6.31 -0.94 -19.62
N GLY A 18 -7.47 -1.56 -19.51
CA GLY A 18 -8.15 -1.76 -18.24
C GLY A 18 -7.37 -2.74 -17.34
N VAL A 19 -6.91 -2.24 -16.21
CA VAL A 19 -6.09 -2.95 -15.20
C VAL A 19 -6.81 -4.17 -14.58
N PHE A 20 -8.04 -4.49 -14.99
CA PHE A 20 -8.87 -5.56 -14.44
C PHE A 20 -9.52 -6.41 -15.53
N THR A 21 -8.76 -7.35 -16.09
CA THR A 21 -9.32 -8.50 -16.79
C THR A 21 -9.21 -9.77 -15.94
N ALA A 22 -9.80 -9.76 -14.74
CA ALA A 22 -10.31 -10.99 -14.21
C ALA A 22 -11.81 -11.03 -14.60
N PRO A 23 -12.29 -12.03 -15.32
CA PRO A 23 -13.70 -12.12 -15.68
C PRO A 23 -14.56 -12.10 -14.41
N LEU A 24 -15.71 -11.41 -14.43
CA LEU A 24 -16.70 -11.47 -13.36
C LEU A 24 -17.13 -12.91 -13.02
N GLU A 25 -17.05 -13.83 -13.99
CA GLU A 25 -17.20 -15.26 -13.77
C GLU A 25 -16.24 -15.82 -12.71
N ALA A 26 -15.05 -15.20 -12.52
CA ALA A 26 -14.14 -15.60 -11.45
C ALA A 26 -14.65 -15.17 -10.07
N ALA A 27 -15.36 -14.06 -9.95
CA ALA A 27 -15.90 -13.60 -8.66
C ALA A 27 -17.12 -14.42 -8.21
N GLU A 28 -17.98 -14.84 -9.14
CA GLU A 28 -19.08 -15.78 -8.83
C GLU A 28 -18.55 -17.20 -8.62
N THR A 29 -17.51 -17.60 -9.35
CA THR A 29 -16.88 -18.91 -9.17
C THR A 29 -16.09 -19.00 -7.87
N VAL A 30 -15.55 -17.88 -7.35
CA VAL A 30 -14.89 -17.82 -6.03
C VAL A 30 -15.91 -18.00 -4.90
N LYS A 31 -17.12 -17.50 -5.04
CA LYS A 31 -18.20 -17.76 -4.06
C LYS A 31 -18.68 -19.23 -4.03
N SER A 32 -18.42 -20.00 -5.08
CA SER A 32 -18.88 -21.40 -5.19
C SER A 32 -17.75 -22.43 -5.05
N ARG A 33 -16.48 -22.02 -5.06
CA ARG A 33 -15.35 -22.96 -4.86
C ARG A 33 -14.92 -22.90 -3.41
N ALA A 34 -15.38 -23.88 -2.64
CA ALA A 34 -14.86 -24.16 -1.33
C ALA A 34 -13.33 -24.26 -1.40
N ALA A 35 -12.63 -23.55 -0.51
CA ALA A 35 -11.20 -23.71 -0.37
C ALA A 35 -10.88 -25.16 -0.04
N VAL A 36 -10.00 -25.76 -0.84
CA VAL A 36 -9.54 -27.13 -0.56
C VAL A 36 -8.41 -27.00 0.43
N VAL A 37 -8.66 -27.36 1.68
CA VAL A 37 -7.62 -27.50 2.68
C VAL A 37 -6.96 -28.85 2.49
N ILE A 38 -5.69 -28.86 2.12
CA ILE A 38 -4.90 -30.08 1.97
C ILE A 38 -4.09 -30.25 3.24
N GLY A 39 -4.58 -31.03 4.17
CA GLY A 39 -3.83 -31.52 5.33
C GLY A 39 -3.51 -32.99 5.19
N GLU A 40 -2.37 -33.47 5.67
CA GLU A 40 -2.03 -34.91 5.67
C GLU A 40 -2.91 -35.78 6.60
N ALA A 41 -3.71 -35.19 7.47
CA ALA A 41 -4.77 -35.85 8.21
C ALA A 41 -6.12 -35.32 7.71
N GLN A 42 -6.98 -36.21 7.25
CA GLN A 42 -8.38 -35.89 6.96
C GLN A 42 -9.11 -35.50 8.26
N LYS A 43 -8.84 -34.31 8.77
CA LYS A 43 -9.74 -33.68 9.75
C LYS A 43 -11.03 -33.38 9.01
N GLN A 44 -12.16 -33.86 9.50
CA GLN A 44 -13.46 -33.50 8.97
C GLN A 44 -13.67 -32.00 9.21
N TYR A 45 -13.67 -31.22 8.15
CA TYR A 45 -13.96 -29.78 8.22
C TYR A 45 -15.47 -29.60 8.39
N HIS A 46 -15.86 -28.99 9.47
CA HIS A 46 -17.23 -28.58 9.73
C HIS A 46 -17.38 -27.08 9.43
N PRO A 47 -18.54 -26.63 8.91
CA PRO A 47 -18.80 -25.20 8.79
C PRO A 47 -18.71 -24.56 10.19
N LEU A 48 -17.82 -23.59 10.33
CA LEU A 48 -17.75 -22.78 11.55
C LEU A 48 -19.04 -21.95 11.58
N ARG A 49 -19.83 -22.09 12.65
CA ARG A 49 -21.04 -21.28 12.83
C ARG A 49 -20.60 -19.84 13.06
N GLU A 50 -21.04 -18.95 12.17
CA GLU A 50 -20.78 -17.53 12.35
C GLU A 50 -21.41 -17.00 13.64
N PRO A 51 -20.67 -16.28 14.46
CA PRO A 51 -21.27 -15.54 15.56
C PRO A 51 -22.16 -14.44 14.97
N GLU A 52 -23.33 -14.20 15.55
CA GLU A 52 -24.21 -13.09 15.20
C GLU A 52 -23.59 -11.75 15.65
N LEU A 53 -22.44 -11.40 15.12
CA LEU A 53 -21.81 -10.09 15.24
C LEU A 53 -22.37 -9.19 14.14
N SER A 54 -23.54 -8.63 14.40
CA SER A 54 -24.20 -7.71 13.47
C SER A 54 -23.41 -6.40 13.39
N ALA A 55 -22.95 -6.05 12.20
CA ALA A 55 -22.36 -4.75 11.94
C ALA A 55 -23.14 -4.09 10.81
N ARG A 56 -24.07 -3.18 11.14
CA ARG A 56 -24.80 -2.39 10.16
C ARG A 56 -24.24 -0.98 10.12
N ARG A 57 -23.98 -0.47 8.92
CA ARG A 57 -23.59 0.93 8.71
C ARG A 57 -24.81 1.80 8.50
N ASN A 58 -24.78 3.00 9.07
CA ASN A 58 -25.83 4.01 8.89
C ASN A 58 -25.32 5.11 7.97
N ALA A 59 -26.02 5.35 6.87
CA ALA A 59 -25.65 6.33 5.84
C ALA A 59 -25.42 7.76 6.38
N ASP A 60 -26.09 8.12 7.48
CA ASP A 60 -26.01 9.45 8.07
C ASP A 60 -25.13 9.54 9.32
N SER A 61 -24.48 8.42 9.71
CA SER A 61 -23.69 8.37 10.93
C SER A 61 -22.28 8.94 10.73
N VAL A 62 -22.02 10.07 11.38
CA VAL A 62 -20.67 10.63 11.56
C VAL A 62 -20.33 10.53 13.04
N PRO A 63 -19.35 9.74 13.45
CA PRO A 63 -18.96 9.58 14.85
C PRO A 63 -18.48 10.91 15.45
N LYS A 64 -18.76 11.11 16.75
CA LYS A 64 -18.09 12.15 17.51
C LYS A 64 -16.60 11.86 17.54
N HIS A 65 -15.80 12.85 17.17
CA HIS A 65 -14.36 12.71 17.06
C HIS A 65 -13.61 13.88 17.68
N SER A 66 -12.35 13.65 17.98
CA SER A 66 -11.44 14.66 18.54
C SER A 66 -10.00 14.38 18.14
N TRP A 67 -9.18 15.42 18.20
CA TRP A 67 -7.74 15.38 18.06
C TRP A 67 -7.09 15.69 19.41
N ASP A 68 -6.08 14.89 19.75
CA ASP A 68 -5.17 15.15 20.87
C ASP A 68 -3.77 14.87 20.35
N ASP A 69 -3.02 15.95 20.07
CA ASP A 69 -1.76 15.92 19.34
C ASP A 69 -1.90 15.13 18.02
N MET A 70 -1.17 14.04 17.86
CA MET A 70 -1.20 13.17 16.69
C MET A 70 -2.21 12.02 16.78
N LYS A 71 -2.99 11.98 17.85
CA LYS A 71 -4.00 10.95 18.09
C LYS A 71 -5.38 11.42 17.62
N PHE A 72 -5.90 10.79 16.57
CA PHE A 72 -7.29 10.96 16.14
C PHE A 72 -8.16 9.93 16.83
N THR A 73 -9.16 10.37 17.59
CA THR A 73 -10.05 9.50 18.37
C THR A 73 -11.50 9.73 17.98
N PHE A 74 -12.27 8.66 17.85
CA PHE A 74 -13.70 8.71 17.63
C PHE A 74 -14.42 7.61 18.41
N GLU A 75 -15.72 7.83 18.67
CA GLU A 75 -16.55 6.91 19.44
C GLU A 75 -17.64 6.30 18.54
N VAL A 76 -17.73 4.99 18.59
CA VAL A 76 -18.79 4.21 17.94
C VAL A 76 -19.64 3.58 19.03
N ASN A 77 -20.90 3.98 19.08
CA ASN A 77 -21.87 3.45 20.05
C ASN A 77 -22.66 2.30 19.41
N ASP A 78 -23.92 2.54 19.02
CA ASP A 78 -24.81 1.50 18.51
C ASP A 78 -24.79 1.35 16.99
N THR A 79 -24.17 2.30 16.28
CA THR A 79 -24.14 2.32 14.81
C THR A 79 -22.77 2.66 14.28
N LEU A 80 -22.30 1.86 13.32
CA LEU A 80 -21.06 2.12 12.60
C LEU A 80 -21.19 3.34 11.68
N PRO A 81 -20.07 4.03 11.37
CA PRO A 81 -20.04 5.11 10.39
C PRO A 81 -20.60 4.67 9.03
N ALA A 82 -21.06 5.64 8.23
CA ALA A 82 -21.61 5.41 6.88
C ALA A 82 -20.67 4.57 5.97
N ARG A 83 -19.38 4.72 6.15
CA ARG A 83 -18.34 3.96 5.45
C ARG A 83 -17.21 3.60 6.41
N ILE A 84 -16.38 2.66 6.03
CA ILE A 84 -15.23 2.23 6.85
C ILE A 84 -14.27 3.41 7.05
N TRP A 85 -13.95 3.71 8.31
CA TRP A 85 -12.85 4.60 8.67
C TRP A 85 -11.61 3.76 8.89
N GLN A 86 -10.59 4.00 8.08
CA GLN A 86 -9.39 3.16 8.04
C GLN A 86 -8.11 3.92 8.37
N HIS A 87 -7.11 3.16 8.81
CA HIS A 87 -5.76 3.62 9.10
C HIS A 87 -4.76 2.59 8.56
N ILE A 88 -3.83 3.02 7.73
CA ILE A 88 -2.80 2.14 7.15
C ILE A 88 -1.60 2.11 8.07
N ILE A 89 -1.17 0.92 8.42
CA ILE A 89 -0.01 0.66 9.29
C ILE A 89 0.97 -0.21 8.53
N THR A 90 2.23 0.20 8.44
CA THR A 90 3.22 -0.50 7.62
C THR A 90 4.64 -0.25 8.11
N ASN A 91 5.55 -1.16 7.74
CA ASN A 91 7.00 -1.00 7.85
C ASN A 91 7.71 -1.01 6.50
N GLY A 92 6.94 -0.90 5.39
CA GLY A 92 7.44 -0.95 4.03
C GLY A 92 7.44 -2.35 3.39
N SER A 93 7.58 -3.41 4.17
CA SER A 93 7.53 -4.81 3.71
C SER A 93 6.18 -5.45 4.02
N LEU A 94 5.70 -5.29 5.22
CA LEU A 94 4.37 -5.73 5.66
C LEU A 94 3.45 -4.52 5.81
N GLY A 95 2.20 -4.65 5.39
CA GLY A 95 1.20 -3.62 5.57
C GLY A 95 -0.11 -4.18 6.09
N ALA A 96 -0.79 -3.41 6.92
CA ALA A 96 -2.10 -3.74 7.48
C ALA A 96 -3.08 -2.59 7.36
N ILE A 97 -4.35 -2.93 7.22
CA ILE A 97 -5.46 -2.00 7.38
C ILE A 97 -6.05 -2.21 8.77
N ALA A 98 -6.02 -1.17 9.57
CA ALA A 98 -6.82 -1.06 10.78
C ALA A 98 -8.08 -0.25 10.45
N ALA A 99 -9.25 -0.77 10.80
CA ALA A 99 -10.53 -0.11 10.55
C ALA A 99 -11.30 0.11 11.85
N ASP A 100 -12.39 0.85 11.78
CA ASP A 100 -13.32 0.97 12.92
C ASP A 100 -13.74 -0.40 13.46
N ILE A 101 -14.00 -1.35 12.57
CA ILE A 101 -14.41 -2.73 12.86
C ILE A 101 -13.26 -3.69 13.20
N GLY A 102 -12.04 -3.20 13.37
CA GLY A 102 -10.84 -4.00 13.68
C GLY A 102 -9.86 -4.15 12.52
N PRO A 103 -8.97 -5.17 12.57
CA PRO A 103 -8.07 -5.47 11.47
C PRO A 103 -8.84 -5.85 10.21
N ALA A 104 -8.60 -5.15 9.10
CA ALA A 104 -9.39 -5.30 7.89
C ALA A 104 -8.56 -5.71 6.66
N GLY A 105 -7.32 -6.11 6.86
CA GLY A 105 -6.44 -6.60 5.80
C GLY A 105 -4.99 -6.66 6.26
N LEU A 106 -4.24 -7.57 5.66
CA LEU A 106 -2.80 -7.76 5.89
C LEU A 106 -2.16 -8.23 4.57
N TRP A 107 -1.03 -7.65 4.17
CA TRP A 107 -0.31 -8.07 2.96
C TRP A 107 1.19 -8.03 3.17
N TYR A 108 1.90 -8.83 2.39
CA TYR A 108 3.36 -8.89 2.37
C TYR A 108 3.87 -8.38 1.01
N LYS A 109 4.68 -7.31 1.02
CA LYS A 109 5.29 -6.62 -0.14
C LYS A 109 4.30 -6.05 -1.16
N ASN A 110 3.30 -6.82 -1.55
CA ASN A 110 2.37 -6.50 -2.63
C ASN A 110 0.94 -6.86 -2.21
N ALA A 111 0.09 -5.86 -2.04
CA ALA A 111 -1.28 -6.04 -1.58
C ALA A 111 -2.19 -6.75 -2.60
N ARG A 112 -1.85 -6.69 -3.90
CA ARG A 112 -2.62 -7.34 -4.96
C ARG A 112 -2.32 -8.83 -5.07
N GLU A 113 -1.04 -9.20 -5.08
CA GLU A 113 -0.61 -10.57 -5.39
C GLU A 113 -0.28 -11.37 -4.13
N MET A 114 -0.02 -10.70 -3.01
CA MET A 114 0.28 -11.34 -1.75
C MET A 114 -0.51 -10.78 -0.56
N PRO A 115 -1.85 -10.66 -0.65
CA PRO A 115 -2.64 -10.49 0.55
C PRO A 115 -2.50 -11.75 1.42
N LEU A 116 -2.12 -11.56 2.67
CA LEU A 116 -2.14 -12.61 3.70
C LEU A 116 -3.56 -12.79 4.24
N ILE A 117 -4.23 -11.65 4.46
CA ILE A 117 -5.66 -11.53 4.77
C ILE A 117 -6.18 -10.46 3.80
N ALA A 118 -7.08 -10.84 2.90
CA ALA A 118 -7.61 -9.93 1.90
C ALA A 118 -8.52 -8.88 2.56
N PRO A 119 -8.43 -7.60 2.15
CA PRO A 119 -9.39 -6.60 2.63
C PRO A 119 -10.80 -6.92 2.14
N PRO A 120 -11.85 -6.43 2.83
CA PRO A 120 -13.22 -6.58 2.36
C PRO A 120 -13.38 -5.94 0.98
N GLY A 121 -14.10 -6.62 0.08
CA GLY A 121 -14.31 -6.15 -1.29
C GLY A 121 -15.30 -5.00 -1.41
N ASP A 122 -16.05 -4.71 -0.35
CA ASP A 122 -17.06 -3.64 -0.29
C ASP A 122 -16.76 -2.70 0.88
N ILE A 123 -16.64 -1.42 0.57
CA ILE A 123 -16.39 -0.36 1.57
C ILE A 123 -17.59 -0.09 2.49
N TYR A 124 -18.76 -0.54 2.10
CA TYR A 124 -20.00 -0.45 2.88
C TYR A 124 -20.29 -1.76 3.64
N ASP A 125 -19.54 -2.82 3.35
CA ASP A 125 -19.66 -4.07 4.09
C ASP A 125 -19.22 -3.85 5.53
N ALA A 126 -19.96 -4.45 6.41
CA ALA A 126 -19.68 -4.40 7.83
C ALA A 126 -18.84 -5.61 8.28
N GLY A 127 -18.53 -6.54 7.38
CA GLY A 127 -17.73 -7.72 7.65
C GLY A 127 -16.23 -7.39 7.72
N SER A 128 -15.54 -7.88 8.76
CA SER A 128 -14.08 -7.92 8.79
C SER A 128 -13.61 -9.34 8.49
N PRO A 129 -12.55 -9.52 7.66
CA PRO A 129 -11.94 -10.83 7.44
C PRO A 129 -11.22 -11.36 8.68
N GLU A 130 -11.16 -10.56 9.73
CA GLU A 130 -10.57 -10.90 11.01
C GLU A 130 -11.43 -10.40 12.15
N ARG A 131 -11.81 -11.31 13.05
CA ARG A 131 -12.71 -11.02 14.17
C ARG A 131 -12.07 -11.48 15.48
N LEU A 132 -12.13 -10.62 16.48
CA LEU A 132 -11.74 -10.91 17.86
C LEU A 132 -12.93 -10.63 18.77
N TYR A 133 -13.36 -11.64 19.55
CA TYR A 133 -14.49 -11.47 20.45
C TYR A 133 -14.38 -12.33 21.70
N VAL A 134 -15.06 -11.91 22.73
CA VAL A 134 -15.27 -12.65 23.99
C VAL A 134 -16.73 -13.01 24.14
N MET A 135 -17.03 -14.04 24.94
CA MET A 135 -18.40 -14.40 25.29
C MET A 135 -18.84 -13.65 26.53
N HIS A 136 -19.90 -12.83 26.44
CA HIS A 136 -20.48 -12.12 27.56
C HIS A 136 -21.99 -12.35 27.61
N GLY A 137 -22.52 -12.85 28.75
CA GLY A 137 -23.93 -13.19 28.87
C GLY A 137 -24.44 -14.23 27.85
N GLY A 138 -23.57 -15.11 27.37
CA GLY A 138 -23.89 -16.12 26.36
C GLY A 138 -23.88 -15.61 24.92
N LYS A 139 -23.51 -14.33 24.68
CA LYS A 139 -23.43 -13.72 23.36
C LYS A 139 -21.99 -13.32 23.02
N PRO A 140 -21.59 -13.37 21.76
CA PRO A 140 -20.30 -12.85 21.34
C PRO A 140 -20.31 -11.32 21.41
N VAL A 141 -19.24 -10.73 21.97
CA VAL A 141 -19.01 -9.28 22.02
C VAL A 141 -17.65 -9.00 21.38
N SER A 142 -17.65 -8.23 20.31
CA SER A 142 -16.42 -7.87 19.59
C SER A 142 -15.49 -7.03 20.47
N LEU A 143 -14.19 -7.20 20.33
CA LEU A 143 -13.20 -6.27 20.89
C LEU A 143 -13.08 -4.97 20.08
N PHE A 144 -13.68 -4.94 18.90
CA PHE A 144 -13.70 -3.80 17.97
C PHE A 144 -15.10 -3.15 17.93
N ALA A 145 -15.26 -2.07 17.15
CA ALA A 145 -16.57 -1.48 16.99
C ALA A 145 -17.54 -2.46 16.28
N ALA A 146 -18.70 -2.64 16.87
CA ALA A 146 -19.78 -3.50 16.36
C ALA A 146 -21.12 -3.05 16.93
N ASN A 147 -22.22 -3.54 16.33
CA ASN A 147 -23.58 -3.31 16.86
C ASN A 147 -23.93 -4.37 17.92
N ASP A 148 -23.14 -4.46 18.97
CA ASP A 148 -23.24 -5.49 20.02
C ASP A 148 -23.71 -4.91 21.39
N GLY A 149 -24.10 -3.64 21.39
CA GLY A 149 -24.60 -2.93 22.59
C GLY A 149 -23.51 -2.37 23.49
N PHE A 150 -22.24 -2.40 23.06
CA PHE A 150 -21.11 -1.85 23.79
C PHE A 150 -20.44 -0.75 22.99
N ALA A 151 -20.26 0.43 23.60
CA ALA A 151 -19.51 1.52 22.98
C ALA A 151 -18.04 1.15 22.79
N CYS A 152 -17.48 1.55 21.66
CA CYS A 152 -16.08 1.37 21.34
C CYS A 152 -15.43 2.72 21.03
N ARG A 153 -14.35 3.02 21.74
CA ARG A 153 -13.48 4.16 21.42
C ARG A 153 -12.36 3.67 20.52
N VAL A 154 -12.25 4.25 19.32
CA VAL A 154 -11.24 3.93 18.33
C VAL A 154 -10.27 5.10 18.24
N SER A 155 -8.98 4.80 18.23
CA SER A 155 -7.94 5.82 18.06
C SER A 155 -6.95 5.41 16.99
N TYR A 156 -6.66 6.34 16.08
CA TYR A 156 -5.61 6.22 15.08
C TYR A 156 -4.43 7.11 15.48
N ILE A 157 -3.27 6.49 15.58
CA ILE A 157 -2.01 7.08 15.99
C ILE A 157 -0.99 6.71 14.92
N PRO A 158 -0.06 7.57 14.51
CA PRO A 158 0.98 7.19 13.55
C PRO A 158 1.66 5.87 13.92
N GLY A 159 1.48 4.85 13.06
CA GLY A 159 2.00 3.50 13.23
C GLY A 159 1.24 2.57 14.19
N CYS A 160 0.12 3.02 14.76
CA CYS A 160 -0.67 2.22 15.69
C CYS A 160 -2.18 2.54 15.57
N ALA A 161 -3.02 1.52 15.74
CA ALA A 161 -4.44 1.69 15.97
C ALA A 161 -4.82 1.08 17.33
N GLU A 162 -5.77 1.72 18.00
CA GLU A 162 -6.20 1.32 19.34
C GLU A 162 -7.73 1.28 19.42
N TRP A 163 -8.26 0.22 20.02
CA TRP A 163 -9.68 0.08 20.35
C TRP A 163 -9.83 -0.13 21.85
N GLU A 164 -10.68 0.66 22.48
CA GLU A 164 -11.01 0.54 23.89
C GLU A 164 -12.51 0.23 24.05
N LYS A 165 -12.80 -0.80 24.82
CA LYS A 165 -14.18 -1.24 25.07
C LYS A 165 -14.37 -1.68 26.52
N GLU A 166 -15.49 -1.27 27.14
CA GLU A 166 -15.85 -1.72 28.47
C GLU A 166 -16.90 -2.83 28.37
N ILE A 167 -16.53 -4.07 28.75
CA ILE A 167 -17.38 -5.26 28.68
C ILE A 167 -17.58 -5.78 30.10
N GLY A 168 -18.75 -5.52 30.66
CA GLY A 168 -19.03 -5.80 32.07
C GLY A 168 -18.11 -4.98 32.98
N LYS A 169 -17.24 -5.67 33.74
CA LYS A 169 -16.25 -5.02 34.62
C LYS A 169 -14.87 -4.84 34.00
N ASN A 170 -14.68 -5.36 32.81
CA ASN A 170 -13.39 -5.36 32.15
C ASN A 170 -13.29 -4.16 31.19
N LYS A 171 -12.24 -3.36 31.35
CA LYS A 171 -11.86 -2.34 30.38
C LYS A 171 -10.76 -2.94 29.49
N ILE A 172 -11.15 -3.34 28.29
CA ILE A 172 -10.27 -4.02 27.35
C ILE A 172 -9.74 -3.00 26.36
N ARG A 173 -8.41 -3.03 26.13
CA ARG A 173 -7.72 -2.24 25.13
C ARG A 173 -6.99 -3.18 24.19
N THR A 174 -7.23 -3.02 22.89
CA THR A 174 -6.53 -3.75 21.82
C THR A 174 -5.73 -2.76 20.99
N ARG A 175 -4.44 -3.03 20.79
CA ARG A 175 -3.54 -2.18 19.99
C ARG A 175 -2.94 -2.99 18.86
N LEU A 176 -3.02 -2.45 17.63
CA LEU A 176 -2.45 -3.03 16.42
C LEU A 176 -1.27 -2.20 15.96
N PHE A 177 -0.14 -2.85 15.70
CA PHE A 177 1.03 -2.21 15.11
C PHE A 177 1.90 -3.21 14.33
N ILE A 178 2.83 -2.69 13.52
CA ILE A 178 3.85 -3.46 12.79
C ILE A 178 5.21 -2.93 13.20
N PRO A 179 6.08 -3.76 13.82
CA PRO A 179 7.44 -3.37 14.17
C PRO A 179 8.30 -3.08 12.94
N GLN A 180 9.29 -2.20 13.07
CA GLN A 180 10.26 -1.96 12.01
C GLN A 180 11.21 -3.15 11.86
N GLY A 181 11.46 -3.54 10.61
CA GLY A 181 12.39 -4.63 10.29
C GLY A 181 11.89 -6.04 10.60
N LEU A 182 10.63 -6.19 11.01
CA LEU A 182 10.01 -7.49 11.30
C LEU A 182 8.72 -7.64 10.50
N ASP A 183 8.62 -8.67 9.69
CA ASP A 183 7.46 -8.93 8.85
C ASP A 183 6.32 -9.61 9.61
N ALA A 184 5.95 -9.02 10.75
CA ALA A 184 4.85 -9.48 11.59
C ALA A 184 4.00 -8.32 12.11
N ARG A 185 2.69 -8.51 12.11
CA ARG A 185 1.72 -7.64 12.76
C ARG A 185 1.47 -8.14 14.17
N VAL A 186 1.39 -7.22 15.11
CA VAL A 186 1.14 -7.49 16.53
C VAL A 186 -0.20 -6.90 16.94
N LEU A 187 -1.00 -7.70 17.65
CA LEU A 187 -2.14 -7.26 18.46
C LEU A 187 -1.77 -7.43 19.93
N LEU A 188 -1.69 -6.33 20.66
CA LEU A 188 -1.47 -6.33 22.12
C LEU A 188 -2.79 -6.00 22.81
N ILE A 189 -3.26 -6.92 23.65
CA ILE A 189 -4.57 -6.87 24.32
C ILE A 189 -4.36 -6.78 25.81
N ASP A 190 -4.86 -5.71 26.42
CA ASP A 190 -4.83 -5.45 27.87
C ASP A 190 -6.25 -5.56 28.46
N GLY A 191 -6.34 -5.94 29.72
CA GLY A 191 -7.59 -5.89 30.49
C GLY A 191 -8.58 -7.03 30.23
N ALA A 192 -8.19 -8.03 29.44
CA ALA A 192 -9.01 -9.19 29.15
C ALA A 192 -8.69 -10.41 30.05
N ASP A 193 -8.07 -10.20 31.22
CA ASP A 193 -7.55 -11.28 32.07
C ASP A 193 -8.55 -12.42 32.33
N ARG A 194 -8.14 -13.63 31.98
CA ARG A 194 -8.91 -14.89 32.15
C ARG A 194 -10.23 -14.94 31.37
N LEU A 195 -10.39 -14.12 30.33
CA LEU A 195 -11.54 -14.24 29.46
C LEU A 195 -11.25 -15.23 28.34
N PRO A 196 -12.18 -16.13 27.99
CA PRO A 196 -12.10 -16.90 26.75
C PRO A 196 -12.17 -15.95 25.55
N LEU A 197 -11.09 -15.88 24.79
CA LEU A 197 -10.99 -15.08 23.57
C LEU A 197 -11.12 -16.00 22.36
N ILE A 198 -11.85 -15.56 21.36
CA ILE A 198 -11.97 -16.24 20.09
C ILE A 198 -11.43 -15.32 19.02
N TRP A 199 -10.47 -15.82 18.24
CA TRP A 199 -9.83 -15.14 17.12
C TRP A 199 -10.16 -15.88 15.83
N GLU A 200 -10.86 -15.23 14.93
CA GLU A 200 -11.22 -15.77 13.62
C GLU A 200 -10.49 -15.01 12.52
N LEU A 201 -9.96 -15.75 11.56
CA LEU A 201 -9.22 -15.22 10.41
C LEU A 201 -9.70 -15.88 9.11
N GLU A 202 -9.70 -15.12 8.04
CA GLU A 202 -9.93 -15.56 6.65
C GLU A 202 -8.64 -15.36 5.83
N PRO A 203 -7.66 -16.30 5.93
CA PRO A 203 -6.40 -16.18 5.22
C PRO A 203 -6.57 -16.31 3.71
N ALA A 204 -5.87 -15.49 2.93
CA ALA A 204 -5.87 -15.50 1.46
C ALA A 204 -4.57 -16.04 0.86
N LEU A 205 -3.42 -15.69 1.43
CA LEU A 205 -2.06 -16.11 1.05
C LEU A 205 -1.74 -15.97 -0.45
N GLY A 206 -2.29 -14.95 -1.10
CA GLY A 206 -2.00 -14.68 -2.51
C GLY A 206 -2.39 -15.80 -3.47
N GLY A 207 -3.43 -16.57 -3.17
CA GLY A 207 -3.86 -17.71 -4.00
C GLY A 207 -4.41 -17.27 -5.35
N LYS A 208 -3.88 -17.85 -6.45
CA LYS A 208 -4.28 -17.56 -7.84
C LYS A 208 -5.72 -18.02 -8.15
N ASN A 209 -6.17 -19.09 -7.50
CA ASN A 209 -7.45 -19.75 -7.76
C ASN A 209 -8.38 -19.79 -6.53
N GLY A 210 -8.22 -18.81 -5.63
CA GLY A 210 -8.83 -18.81 -4.30
C GLY A 210 -7.90 -19.44 -3.26
N ALA A 211 -8.29 -19.39 -2.01
CA ALA A 211 -7.43 -19.86 -0.92
C ALA A 211 -7.34 -21.38 -0.90
N CYS A 212 -6.29 -21.93 -1.51
CA CYS A 212 -5.86 -23.31 -1.24
C CYS A 212 -4.83 -23.23 -0.09
N LEU A 213 -5.24 -23.63 1.12
CA LEU A 213 -4.40 -23.49 2.31
C LEU A 213 -3.92 -24.83 2.81
N ARG A 214 -2.61 -24.89 3.11
CA ARG A 214 -2.03 -25.93 3.94
C ARG A 214 -1.84 -25.33 5.33
N ILE A 215 -2.37 -26.01 6.35
CA ILE A 215 -2.31 -25.60 7.74
C ILE A 215 -1.54 -26.66 8.51
N GLU A 216 -0.48 -26.24 9.19
CA GLU A 216 0.37 -27.07 10.06
C GLU A 216 0.32 -26.46 11.46
N GLU A 217 -0.02 -27.28 12.45
CA GLU A 217 -0.11 -26.86 13.84
C GLU A 217 1.06 -27.44 14.63
N GLU A 218 1.78 -26.57 15.32
CA GLU A 218 2.88 -26.91 16.23
C GLU A 218 2.59 -26.27 17.60
N PRO A 219 3.22 -26.72 18.69
CA PRO A 219 3.04 -26.10 19.99
C PRO A 219 3.33 -24.60 19.98
N GLY A 220 2.28 -23.78 20.19
CA GLY A 220 2.35 -22.32 20.21
C GLY A 220 2.54 -21.65 18.84
N LEU A 221 2.38 -22.38 17.74
CA LEU A 221 2.57 -21.88 16.37
C LEU A 221 1.58 -22.53 15.41
N ILE A 222 1.01 -21.74 14.52
CA ILE A 222 0.27 -22.21 13.35
C ILE A 222 0.96 -21.68 12.10
N ARG A 223 1.24 -22.56 11.16
CA ARG A 223 1.89 -22.26 9.88
C ARG A 223 0.89 -22.42 8.75
N LEU A 224 0.73 -21.37 7.97
CA LEU A 224 -0.13 -21.37 6.80
C LEU A 224 0.72 -21.19 5.54
N SER A 225 0.44 -21.97 4.50
CA SER A 225 1.03 -21.84 3.19
C SER A 225 0.01 -22.09 2.08
N SER A 226 0.26 -21.58 0.90
CA SER A 226 -0.58 -21.85 -0.27
C SER A 226 0.28 -22.35 -1.43
N PRO A 227 0.02 -23.56 -1.97
CA PRO A 227 0.73 -24.07 -3.15
C PRO A 227 0.43 -23.25 -4.41
N ASP A 228 -0.70 -22.54 -4.46
CA ASP A 228 -1.13 -21.71 -5.59
C ASP A 228 -0.79 -20.23 -5.41
N SER A 229 0.06 -19.87 -4.45
CA SER A 229 0.47 -18.49 -4.21
C SER A 229 1.25 -17.93 -5.41
N TYR A 230 1.07 -16.63 -5.67
CA TYR A 230 1.95 -15.87 -6.56
C TYR A 230 3.38 -15.75 -6.01
N TYR A 231 3.56 -15.94 -4.69
CA TYR A 231 4.83 -15.89 -3.98
C TYR A 231 5.18 -17.29 -3.44
N PRO A 232 5.74 -18.18 -4.28
CA PRO A 232 6.08 -19.55 -3.87
C PRO A 232 7.00 -19.56 -2.67
N GLY A 233 6.69 -20.42 -1.68
CA GLY A 233 7.49 -20.58 -0.47
C GLY A 233 7.25 -19.56 0.62
N VAL A 234 6.45 -18.52 0.40
CA VAL A 234 6.03 -17.61 1.48
C VAL A 234 5.02 -18.30 2.37
N GLN A 235 5.25 -18.22 3.67
CA GLN A 235 4.39 -18.77 4.71
C GLN A 235 3.92 -17.64 5.63
N MET A 236 2.69 -17.75 6.11
CA MET A 236 2.19 -16.92 7.20
C MET A 236 2.26 -17.71 8.50
N LEU A 237 2.96 -17.19 9.47
CA LEU A 237 3.01 -17.73 10.80
C LEU A 237 2.03 -17.01 11.73
N ILE A 238 1.40 -17.75 12.62
CA ILE A 238 0.50 -17.23 13.65
C ILE A 238 0.99 -17.71 15.01
N GLY A 239 1.13 -16.80 15.95
CA GLY A 239 1.57 -17.09 17.32
C GLY A 239 0.84 -16.26 18.37
N SER A 240 0.95 -16.68 19.62
CA SER A 240 0.36 -16.00 20.77
C SER A 240 1.21 -16.18 22.01
N SER A 241 1.08 -15.25 22.97
CA SER A 241 1.59 -15.42 24.34
C SER A 241 0.74 -16.41 25.17
N ALA A 242 -0.47 -16.76 24.70
CA ALA A 242 -1.35 -17.76 25.29
C ALA A 242 -1.33 -19.04 24.43
N GLU A 243 -1.75 -20.14 25.01
CA GLU A 243 -1.91 -21.40 24.29
C GLU A 243 -2.96 -21.27 23.20
N LEU A 244 -2.64 -21.75 22.00
CA LEU A 244 -3.51 -21.74 20.82
C LEU A 244 -4.27 -23.06 20.73
N ASP A 245 -5.60 -23.01 20.65
CA ASP A 245 -6.48 -24.13 20.33
C ASP A 245 -7.21 -23.81 19.04
N ALA A 246 -6.74 -24.39 17.93
CA ALA A 246 -7.18 -24.05 16.60
C ALA A 246 -8.25 -25.00 16.08
N GLU A 247 -9.29 -24.43 15.50
CA GLU A 247 -10.33 -25.13 14.73
C GLU A 247 -10.30 -24.62 13.29
N THR A 248 -10.28 -25.52 12.33
CA THR A 248 -10.31 -25.18 10.90
C THR A 248 -11.67 -25.52 10.30
N GLY A 249 -12.21 -24.67 9.43
CA GLY A 249 -13.51 -24.87 8.82
C GLY A 249 -13.74 -24.08 7.55
N PHE A 250 -14.91 -24.30 6.95
CA PHE A 250 -15.33 -23.61 5.74
C PHE A 250 -16.29 -22.48 6.07
N ILE A 251 -15.82 -21.22 6.02
CA ILE A 251 -16.69 -20.07 5.69
C ILE A 251 -15.78 -18.92 5.29
N PRO A 252 -15.72 -18.58 4.06
CA PRO A 252 -14.75 -19.17 3.15
C PRO A 252 -13.43 -19.40 3.87
N ALA A 253 -12.79 -20.54 3.82
CA ALA A 253 -11.47 -20.89 4.38
C ALA A 253 -11.11 -20.25 5.74
N GLY A 254 -11.95 -20.40 6.76
CA GLY A 254 -11.75 -19.75 8.06
C GLY A 254 -10.89 -20.56 9.03
N LEU A 255 -10.07 -19.87 9.81
CA LEU A 255 -9.36 -20.39 10.96
C LEU A 255 -9.94 -19.75 12.23
N ARG A 256 -10.39 -20.57 13.16
CA ARG A 256 -10.83 -20.14 14.49
C ARG A 256 -9.85 -20.61 15.54
N ILE A 257 -9.35 -19.69 16.35
CA ILE A 257 -8.41 -19.95 17.43
C ILE A 257 -9.07 -19.56 18.74
N LYS A 258 -9.12 -20.50 19.68
CA LYS A 258 -9.58 -20.26 21.04
C LYS A 258 -8.37 -20.13 21.95
N LEU A 259 -8.40 -19.18 22.85
CA LEU A 259 -7.33 -18.96 23.81
C LEU A 259 -7.88 -18.33 25.10
N ASN A 260 -7.19 -18.57 26.20
CA ASN A 260 -7.47 -17.94 27.46
C ASN A 260 -6.47 -16.79 27.68
N THR A 261 -6.99 -15.58 27.84
CA THR A 261 -6.17 -14.39 27.99
C THR A 261 -5.51 -14.30 29.37
N GLY A 262 -4.30 -13.76 29.41
CA GLY A 262 -3.65 -13.24 30.62
C GLY A 262 -4.00 -11.77 30.86
N ALA A 263 -3.33 -11.15 31.83
CA ALA A 263 -3.46 -9.70 32.08
C ALA A 263 -3.09 -8.88 30.84
N GLU A 264 -2.09 -9.33 30.12
CA GLU A 264 -1.74 -8.90 28.76
C GLU A 264 -1.64 -10.13 27.86
N THR A 265 -2.18 -10.03 26.65
CA THR A 265 -2.12 -11.10 25.66
C THR A 265 -1.60 -10.52 24.34
N VAL A 266 -0.65 -11.21 23.72
CA VAL A 266 -0.08 -10.85 22.43
C VAL A 266 -0.52 -11.87 21.40
N LEU A 267 -1.04 -11.37 20.27
CA LEU A 267 -1.33 -12.17 19.08
C LEU A 267 -0.47 -11.62 17.94
N CYS A 268 0.24 -12.50 17.26
CA CYS A 268 1.12 -12.13 16.14
C CYS A 268 0.76 -12.93 14.90
N CYS A 269 0.86 -12.29 13.72
CA CYS A 269 0.82 -13.00 12.44
C CYS A 269 1.64 -12.26 11.38
N GLY A 270 2.31 -13.03 10.52
CA GLY A 270 3.12 -12.45 9.43
C GLY A 270 4.04 -13.45 8.75
N CYS A 271 5.00 -12.95 7.99
CA CYS A 271 5.96 -13.71 7.19
C CYS A 271 7.38 -13.71 7.79
N CYS A 272 7.48 -13.48 9.09
CA CYS A 272 8.75 -13.53 9.83
C CYS A 272 9.21 -14.98 10.06
N THR A 273 10.41 -15.16 10.59
CA THR A 273 10.91 -16.47 11.02
C THR A 273 10.19 -16.96 12.29
N GLU A 274 10.23 -18.25 12.54
CA GLU A 274 9.66 -18.84 13.76
C GLU A 274 10.29 -18.26 15.04
N THR A 275 11.61 -18.07 15.04
CA THR A 275 12.34 -17.47 16.17
C THR A 275 11.84 -16.05 16.46
N GLU A 276 11.76 -15.21 15.44
CA GLU A 276 11.24 -13.84 15.56
C GLU A 276 9.80 -13.84 16.08
N LEU A 277 8.94 -14.72 15.54
CA LEU A 277 7.56 -14.80 15.99
C LEU A 277 7.44 -15.18 17.48
N ARG A 278 8.21 -16.18 17.93
CA ARG A 278 8.21 -16.60 19.33
C ARG A 278 8.70 -15.50 20.28
N GLU A 279 9.70 -14.73 19.87
CA GLU A 279 10.18 -13.56 20.63
C GLU A 279 9.12 -12.45 20.70
N LEU A 280 8.40 -12.22 19.59
CA LEU A 280 7.31 -11.24 19.50
C LEU A 280 6.13 -11.59 20.41
N CYS A 281 5.86 -12.88 20.63
CA CYS A 281 4.74 -13.37 21.43
C CYS A 281 4.95 -13.19 22.94
N THR A 282 5.73 -12.19 23.38
CA THR A 282 5.87 -11.83 24.80
C THR A 282 5.41 -10.38 25.03
N PRO A 283 4.63 -10.11 26.10
CA PRO A 283 4.13 -8.77 26.39
C PRO A 283 5.24 -7.70 26.51
N ASP A 284 6.36 -8.04 27.13
CA ASP A 284 7.49 -7.13 27.31
C ASP A 284 8.12 -6.73 25.98
N THR A 285 8.36 -7.69 25.10
CA THR A 285 8.86 -7.42 23.74
C THR A 285 7.86 -6.60 22.95
N ALA A 286 6.56 -6.96 22.97
CA ALA A 286 5.52 -6.22 22.26
C ALA A 286 5.46 -4.75 22.71
N ARG A 287 5.53 -4.46 24.02
CA ARG A 287 5.56 -3.09 24.55
C ARG A 287 6.81 -2.31 24.11
N SER A 288 7.98 -2.96 24.17
CA SER A 288 9.23 -2.36 23.71
C SER A 288 9.17 -1.97 22.23
N LEU A 289 8.68 -2.86 21.40
CA LEU A 289 8.54 -2.64 19.95
C LEU A 289 7.49 -1.57 19.64
N LEU A 290 6.37 -1.53 20.34
CA LEU A 290 5.39 -0.45 20.20
C LEU A 290 6.00 0.90 20.55
N SER A 291 6.81 0.97 21.62
CA SER A 291 7.54 2.19 21.97
C SER A 291 8.54 2.61 20.88
N ALA A 292 9.22 1.65 20.25
CA ALA A 292 10.12 1.90 19.12
C ALA A 292 9.38 2.43 17.88
N VAL A 293 8.20 1.87 17.57
CA VAL A 293 7.32 2.36 16.49
C VAL A 293 6.89 3.81 16.77
N SER A 294 6.44 4.09 17.98
CA SER A 294 6.06 5.46 18.38
C SER A 294 7.23 6.44 18.27
N ALA A 295 8.42 6.04 18.72
CA ALA A 295 9.63 6.87 18.63
C ALA A 295 10.07 7.13 17.18
N ARG A 296 9.93 6.13 16.26
CA ARG A 296 10.19 6.33 14.83
C ARG A 296 9.31 7.44 14.27
N TRP A 297 8.00 7.33 14.50
CA TRP A 297 7.05 8.31 13.97
C TRP A 297 7.20 9.68 14.60
N ALA A 298 7.41 9.77 15.91
CA ALA A 298 7.67 11.03 16.59
C ALA A 298 8.90 11.74 16.02
N ARG A 299 9.98 11.00 15.74
CA ARG A 299 11.19 11.57 15.10
C ARG A 299 10.91 12.05 13.68
N LEU A 300 10.20 11.26 12.87
CA LEU A 300 9.91 11.60 11.48
C LEU A 300 9.00 12.83 11.40
N LEU A 301 7.90 12.84 12.14
CA LEU A 301 6.91 13.91 12.14
C LEU A 301 7.38 15.17 12.88
N GLY A 302 8.31 15.05 13.81
CA GLY A 302 8.89 16.18 14.54
C GLY A 302 9.90 17.02 13.75
N THR A 303 10.22 16.64 12.51
CA THR A 303 11.18 17.37 11.65
C THR A 303 10.61 18.69 11.12
N PHE A 304 9.29 18.77 10.95
CA PHE A 304 8.58 19.94 10.44
C PHE A 304 7.51 20.39 11.45
N SER A 305 7.30 21.69 11.59
CA SER A 305 6.25 22.25 12.44
C SER A 305 5.67 23.53 11.84
N LEU A 306 4.35 23.52 11.58
CA LEU A 306 3.57 24.68 11.19
C LEU A 306 2.78 25.19 12.40
N ARG A 307 2.79 26.50 12.61
CA ARG A 307 1.90 27.20 13.56
C ARG A 307 1.29 28.40 12.85
N CYS A 308 -0.03 28.40 12.65
CA CYS A 308 -0.73 29.42 11.86
C CYS A 308 -2.04 29.90 12.53
N GLY A 309 -2.41 29.31 13.69
CA GLY A 309 -3.65 29.63 14.42
C GLY A 309 -4.89 28.90 13.91
N ASP A 310 -4.79 28.10 12.84
CA ASP A 310 -5.81 27.15 12.40
C ASP A 310 -5.42 25.75 12.86
N SER A 311 -6.05 25.27 13.93
CA SER A 311 -5.71 23.99 14.55
C SER A 311 -5.91 22.79 13.61
N ALA A 312 -6.89 22.83 12.70
CA ALA A 312 -7.13 21.75 11.76
C ALA A 312 -6.02 21.65 10.73
N LEU A 313 -5.58 22.79 10.18
CA LEU A 313 -4.45 22.86 9.26
C LEU A 313 -3.13 22.47 9.97
N GLU A 314 -2.93 22.91 11.21
CA GLU A 314 -1.77 22.53 12.01
C GLU A 314 -1.69 21.01 12.24
N HIS A 315 -2.78 20.35 12.65
CA HIS A 315 -2.84 18.90 12.82
C HIS A 315 -2.58 18.16 11.50
N TYR A 316 -3.16 18.64 10.41
CA TYR A 316 -2.97 18.03 9.10
C TYR A 316 -1.50 18.13 8.66
N MET A 317 -0.93 19.33 8.66
CA MET A 317 0.43 19.58 8.15
C MET A 317 1.53 19.03 9.05
N ASN A 318 1.37 19.13 10.37
CA ASN A 318 2.40 18.68 11.32
C ASN A 318 2.49 17.15 11.44
N GLY A 319 1.53 16.42 10.89
CA GLY A 319 1.53 14.98 11.07
C GLY A 319 0.83 14.18 9.99
N TRP A 320 -0.48 14.36 9.83
CA TRP A 320 -1.28 13.46 8.99
C TRP A 320 -0.90 13.52 7.52
N ALA A 321 -0.58 14.67 6.97
CA ALA A 321 -0.12 14.78 5.58
C ALA A 321 1.17 13.96 5.37
N VAL A 322 2.14 14.13 6.24
CA VAL A 322 3.41 13.38 6.19
C VAL A 322 3.18 11.89 6.45
N TYR A 323 2.39 11.56 7.48
CA TYR A 323 2.06 10.17 7.78
C TYR A 323 1.41 9.46 6.59
N GLN A 324 0.39 10.07 5.98
CA GLN A 324 -0.30 9.49 4.82
C GLN A 324 0.62 9.36 3.61
N THR A 325 1.49 10.34 3.36
CA THR A 325 2.47 10.24 2.27
C THR A 325 3.39 9.04 2.48
N VAL A 326 3.95 8.88 3.67
CA VAL A 326 4.85 7.74 3.96
C VAL A 326 4.07 6.43 4.01
N ALA A 327 3.06 6.34 4.87
CA ALA A 327 2.37 5.07 5.15
C ALA A 327 1.47 4.62 3.99
N CYS A 328 0.73 5.55 3.34
CA CYS A 328 -0.24 5.17 2.32
C CYS A 328 0.34 5.20 0.91
N ARG A 329 1.26 6.13 0.60
CA ARG A 329 1.75 6.32 -0.76
C ARG A 329 3.09 5.63 -1.02
N LEU A 330 4.06 5.74 -0.12
CA LEU A 330 5.40 5.17 -0.33
C LEU A 330 5.55 3.75 0.17
N GLU A 331 5.10 3.45 1.38
CA GLU A 331 5.32 2.15 2.01
C GLU A 331 4.17 1.16 1.78
N GLY A 332 2.92 1.52 2.11
CA GLY A 332 1.76 0.63 2.06
C GLY A 332 1.16 0.45 0.68
N ARG A 333 0.97 1.52 -0.05
CA ARG A 333 0.42 1.59 -1.42
C ARG A 333 -0.91 0.85 -1.59
N SER A 334 -1.70 0.77 -0.53
CA SER A 334 -2.96 0.03 -0.52
C SER A 334 -3.94 0.61 0.49
N SER A 335 -5.21 0.37 0.24
CA SER A 335 -6.31 0.71 1.15
C SER A 335 -7.54 -0.14 0.79
N ILE A 336 -8.61 -0.11 1.61
CA ILE A 336 -9.90 -0.70 1.23
C ILE A 336 -10.46 -0.01 -0.03
N TYR A 337 -10.23 1.31 -0.17
CA TYR A 337 -10.74 2.10 -1.29
C TYR A 337 -9.94 1.92 -2.58
N GLN A 338 -8.68 1.51 -2.47
CA GLN A 338 -7.77 1.27 -3.59
C GLN A 338 -6.72 0.23 -3.19
N SER A 339 -6.95 -1.02 -3.54
CA SER A 339 -6.14 -2.18 -3.14
C SER A 339 -5.03 -2.54 -4.13
N GLY A 340 -4.54 -1.58 -4.94
CA GLY A 340 -3.62 -1.85 -6.04
C GLY A 340 -2.24 -2.38 -5.62
N GLY A 341 -1.59 -1.73 -4.68
CA GLY A 341 -0.24 -2.12 -4.21
C GLY A 341 0.90 -1.88 -5.19
N ALA A 342 0.63 -1.27 -6.34
CA ALA A 342 1.64 -0.94 -7.35
C ALA A 342 2.56 0.20 -6.90
N LEU A 343 3.76 0.22 -7.47
CA LEU A 343 4.68 1.35 -7.47
C LEU A 343 4.48 2.08 -8.80
N GLY A 344 3.94 3.29 -8.78
CA GLY A 344 3.81 4.14 -9.96
C GLY A 344 5.09 4.94 -10.18
N PHE A 345 5.64 4.97 -11.38
CA PHE A 345 6.89 5.68 -11.67
C PHE A 345 6.80 7.16 -11.29
N ARG A 346 5.82 7.84 -11.85
CA ARG A 346 5.50 9.24 -11.57
C ARG A 346 5.11 9.46 -10.10
N ASP A 347 4.17 8.66 -9.60
CA ASP A 347 3.59 8.83 -8.26
C ASP A 347 4.65 8.76 -7.17
N GLN A 348 5.52 7.74 -7.22
CA GLN A 348 6.55 7.53 -6.22
C GLN A 348 7.60 8.66 -6.19
N LEU A 349 7.94 9.22 -7.36
CA LEU A 349 8.86 10.35 -7.45
C LEU A 349 8.23 11.64 -6.89
N GLN A 350 6.99 11.96 -7.30
CA GLN A 350 6.26 13.12 -6.79
C GLN A 350 6.09 13.06 -5.26
N ASP A 351 5.65 11.91 -4.75
CA ASP A 351 5.41 11.75 -3.31
C ASP A 351 6.70 11.84 -2.51
N SER A 352 7.80 11.25 -2.98
CA SER A 352 9.08 11.21 -2.25
C SER A 352 9.81 12.56 -2.22
N ILE A 353 9.75 13.34 -3.30
CA ILE A 353 10.37 14.69 -3.35
C ILE A 353 9.72 15.63 -2.35
N ASN A 354 8.43 15.51 -2.08
CA ASN A 354 7.75 16.29 -1.05
C ASN A 354 8.29 16.02 0.38
N LEU A 355 9.02 14.94 0.56
CA LEU A 355 9.62 14.55 1.85
C LEU A 355 11.10 14.97 2.02
N LEU A 356 11.68 15.73 1.09
CA LEU A 356 13.09 16.13 1.16
C LEU A 356 13.46 16.81 2.48
N LEU A 357 12.58 17.66 3.01
CA LEU A 357 12.79 18.34 4.31
C LEU A 357 12.60 17.41 5.52
N ILE A 358 11.94 16.28 5.33
CA ILE A 358 11.58 15.33 6.39
C ILE A 358 12.59 14.19 6.45
N ASN A 359 12.78 13.51 5.32
CA ASN A 359 13.75 12.44 5.15
C ASN A 359 14.09 12.26 3.66
N ARG A 360 15.19 12.86 3.25
CA ARG A 360 15.71 12.78 1.88
C ARG A 360 16.01 11.34 1.40
N GLY A 361 16.16 10.39 2.31
CA GLY A 361 16.40 8.98 1.98
C GLY A 361 15.27 8.38 1.14
N TYR A 362 14.02 8.79 1.35
CA TYR A 362 12.90 8.33 0.52
C TYR A 362 13.06 8.75 -0.94
N ALA A 363 13.41 10.02 -1.20
CA ALA A 363 13.61 10.51 -2.55
C ALA A 363 14.79 9.83 -3.24
N ARG A 364 15.93 9.69 -2.53
CA ARG A 364 17.12 9.02 -3.03
C ARG A 364 16.80 7.57 -3.45
N GLU A 365 16.15 6.80 -2.60
CA GLU A 365 15.76 5.43 -2.90
C GLU A 365 14.78 5.32 -4.08
N ARG A 366 13.81 6.24 -4.19
CA ARG A 366 12.85 6.22 -5.30
C ARG A 366 13.50 6.61 -6.63
N ILE A 367 14.43 7.58 -6.64
CA ILE A 367 15.19 7.93 -7.86
C ILE A 367 15.99 6.71 -8.36
N LEU A 368 16.74 6.03 -7.48
CA LEU A 368 17.49 4.83 -7.85
C LEU A 368 16.58 3.68 -8.30
N ASP A 369 15.44 3.49 -7.62
CA ASP A 369 14.46 2.47 -7.97
C ASP A 369 13.83 2.75 -9.35
N CYS A 370 13.50 4.00 -9.66
CA CYS A 370 12.99 4.40 -10.97
C CYS A 370 14.04 4.21 -12.08
N CYS A 371 15.33 4.48 -11.83
CA CYS A 371 16.39 4.15 -12.78
C CYS A 371 16.41 2.64 -13.12
N ARG A 372 16.24 1.78 -12.13
CA ARG A 372 16.14 0.32 -12.32
C ARG A 372 14.89 -0.12 -13.09
N HIS A 373 13.89 0.77 -13.22
CA HIS A 373 12.63 0.52 -13.95
C HIS A 373 12.52 1.31 -15.26
N GLN A 374 13.67 1.78 -15.77
CA GLN A 374 13.80 2.43 -17.07
C GLN A 374 14.44 1.49 -18.10
N TYR A 375 14.01 1.57 -19.36
CA TYR A 375 14.63 0.89 -20.50
C TYR A 375 15.76 1.72 -21.10
N ALA A 376 16.69 1.04 -21.79
CA ALA A 376 17.83 1.72 -22.43
C ALA A 376 17.41 2.73 -23.51
N GLU A 377 16.20 2.61 -24.02
CA GLU A 377 15.58 3.56 -24.97
C GLU A 377 15.06 4.82 -24.28
N GLY A 378 15.11 4.90 -22.95
CA GLY A 378 14.71 6.04 -22.12
C GLY A 378 13.25 6.01 -21.66
N ASP A 379 12.41 5.14 -22.22
CA ASP A 379 11.04 4.92 -21.70
C ASP A 379 11.05 4.08 -20.43
N VAL A 380 9.91 3.98 -19.74
CA VAL A 380 9.85 3.45 -18.37
C VAL A 380 8.65 2.51 -18.20
N LEU A 381 8.66 1.73 -17.11
CA LEU A 381 7.44 1.13 -16.60
C LEU A 381 6.57 2.23 -15.97
N HIS A 382 5.34 2.39 -16.45
CA HIS A 382 4.36 3.31 -15.90
C HIS A 382 4.06 2.99 -14.42
N TRP A 383 3.90 1.69 -14.12
CA TRP A 383 3.83 1.14 -12.76
C TRP A 383 4.26 -0.32 -12.75
N TRP A 384 4.66 -0.81 -11.57
CA TRP A 384 5.06 -2.20 -11.38
C TRP A 384 4.65 -2.73 -10.01
N HIS A 385 4.62 -4.06 -9.91
CA HIS A 385 4.47 -4.79 -8.66
C HIS A 385 5.76 -5.55 -8.35
N PRO A 386 6.32 -5.40 -7.13
CA PRO A 386 7.40 -6.27 -6.67
C PRO A 386 6.99 -7.73 -6.71
N HIS A 387 7.86 -8.59 -7.24
CA HIS A 387 7.61 -10.03 -7.30
C HIS A 387 8.92 -10.80 -7.09
N PRO A 388 8.91 -11.98 -6.40
CA PRO A 388 10.11 -12.76 -6.14
C PRO A 388 10.90 -13.16 -7.39
N ASP A 389 10.20 -13.42 -8.50
CA ASP A 389 10.79 -13.85 -9.76
C ASP A 389 11.21 -12.69 -10.69
N GLY A 390 11.16 -11.46 -10.20
CA GLY A 390 11.35 -10.22 -10.95
C GLY A 390 10.08 -9.43 -11.13
N ASP A 391 10.19 -8.13 -11.01
CA ASP A 391 9.08 -7.20 -11.01
C ASP A 391 8.25 -7.27 -12.29
N ARG A 392 6.95 -7.06 -12.17
CA ARG A 392 5.99 -7.07 -13.28
C ARG A 392 5.30 -5.73 -13.36
N GLY A 393 5.26 -5.16 -14.54
CA GLY A 393 4.69 -3.84 -14.72
C GLY A 393 4.18 -3.59 -16.13
N VAL A 394 3.70 -2.39 -16.35
CA VAL A 394 3.17 -1.95 -17.64
C VAL A 394 4.14 -1.00 -18.30
N ARG A 395 4.70 -1.39 -19.44
CA ARG A 395 5.41 -0.50 -20.36
C ARG A 395 4.38 0.24 -21.18
N THR A 396 4.43 1.58 -21.23
CA THR A 396 3.45 2.41 -21.95
C THR A 396 4.13 3.45 -22.84
N ARG A 397 3.32 4.13 -23.66
CA ARG A 397 3.71 5.36 -24.35
C ARG A 397 3.27 6.61 -23.59
N CYS A 398 2.96 6.50 -22.30
CA CYS A 398 2.65 7.68 -21.46
C CYS A 398 3.81 8.67 -21.55
N SER A 399 3.48 9.91 -21.79
CA SER A 399 4.49 10.87 -22.28
C SER A 399 5.23 11.61 -21.19
N ASP A 400 4.65 11.71 -19.99
CA ASP A 400 5.23 12.47 -18.88
C ASP A 400 6.02 11.61 -17.89
N ASP A 401 5.72 10.32 -17.75
CA ASP A 401 6.32 9.44 -16.73
C ASP A 401 7.84 9.60 -16.63
N LEU A 402 8.52 9.49 -17.77
CA LEU A 402 9.97 9.51 -17.84
C LEU A 402 10.56 10.87 -17.39
N LEU A 403 9.86 11.98 -17.60
CA LEU A 403 10.32 13.32 -17.23
C LEU A 403 10.31 13.56 -15.71
N TRP A 404 9.52 12.80 -14.97
CA TRP A 404 9.52 12.89 -13.50
C TRP A 404 10.83 12.44 -12.88
N LEU A 405 11.60 11.55 -13.55
CA LEU A 405 12.95 11.19 -13.12
C LEU A 405 13.91 12.39 -13.24
N VAL A 406 13.82 13.12 -14.35
CA VAL A 406 14.63 14.33 -14.59
C VAL A 406 14.31 15.38 -13.54
N TRP A 407 13.02 15.65 -13.35
CA TRP A 407 12.54 16.59 -12.34
C TRP A 407 13.03 16.21 -10.92
N ALA A 408 12.82 14.97 -10.53
CA ALA A 408 13.16 14.49 -9.19
C ALA A 408 14.67 14.56 -8.92
N LEU A 409 15.51 14.21 -9.91
CA LEU A 409 16.96 14.32 -9.76
C LEU A 409 17.39 15.78 -9.56
N CYS A 410 16.87 16.69 -10.38
CA CYS A 410 17.22 18.11 -10.27
C CYS A 410 16.78 18.71 -8.94
N GLU A 411 15.54 18.46 -8.50
CA GLU A 411 15.02 18.92 -7.22
C GLU A 411 15.81 18.34 -6.04
N TYR A 412 16.16 17.05 -6.11
CA TYR A 412 16.96 16.38 -5.08
C TYR A 412 18.33 17.02 -4.93
N VAL A 413 19.09 17.16 -6.03
CA VAL A 413 20.44 17.72 -6.00
C VAL A 413 20.43 19.20 -5.58
N GLU A 414 19.44 19.96 -6.02
CA GLU A 414 19.30 21.36 -5.61
C GLU A 414 19.04 21.50 -4.12
N ALA A 415 18.10 20.72 -3.59
CA ALA A 415 17.71 20.80 -2.18
C ALA A 415 18.74 20.24 -1.21
N THR A 416 19.51 19.23 -1.62
CA THR A 416 20.43 18.49 -0.73
C THR A 416 21.90 18.83 -0.94
N GLY A 417 22.29 19.25 -2.14
CA GLY A 417 23.69 19.39 -2.55
C GLY A 417 24.42 18.07 -2.78
N GLU A 418 23.73 16.91 -2.72
CA GLU A 418 24.31 15.57 -2.89
C GLU A 418 24.50 15.22 -4.39
N GLU A 419 25.51 15.82 -5.02
CA GLU A 419 25.83 15.62 -6.45
C GLU A 419 26.30 14.20 -6.77
N GLU A 420 26.82 13.47 -5.79
CA GLU A 420 27.27 12.09 -5.93
C GLU A 420 26.15 11.14 -6.39
N LEU A 421 24.88 11.44 -6.15
CA LEU A 421 23.75 10.67 -6.65
C LEU A 421 23.77 10.59 -8.18
N CYS A 422 24.19 11.66 -8.85
CA CYS A 422 24.25 11.73 -10.31
C CYS A 422 25.16 10.67 -10.94
N PHE A 423 26.16 10.19 -10.19
CA PHE A 423 27.20 9.27 -10.68
C PHE A 423 27.01 7.82 -10.21
N ILE A 424 25.94 7.53 -9.47
CA ILE A 424 25.61 6.15 -9.09
C ILE A 424 25.14 5.41 -10.34
N GLU A 425 25.72 4.24 -10.58
CA GLU A 425 25.34 3.38 -11.70
C GLU A 425 24.18 2.46 -11.32
N GLU A 426 23.14 2.47 -12.15
CA GLU A 426 22.01 1.55 -12.05
C GLU A 426 21.76 0.85 -13.41
N PRO A 427 21.31 -0.41 -13.39
CA PRO A 427 21.03 -1.16 -14.61
C PRO A 427 19.70 -0.72 -15.23
N TYR A 428 19.63 -0.78 -16.56
CA TYR A 428 18.38 -0.66 -17.30
C TYR A 428 17.55 -1.95 -17.24
N LEU A 429 16.28 -1.84 -17.63
CA LEU A 429 15.45 -2.98 -18.01
C LEU A 429 15.72 -3.40 -19.47
N SER A 430 15.37 -4.64 -19.80
CA SER A 430 15.47 -5.20 -21.15
C SER A 430 14.20 -5.96 -21.52
N SER A 431 13.52 -5.49 -22.55
CA SER A 431 12.46 -6.21 -23.28
C SER A 431 12.35 -5.63 -24.70
N PRO A 432 11.70 -6.32 -25.65
CA PRO A 432 11.44 -5.75 -26.97
C PRO A 432 10.66 -4.43 -26.86
N PRO A 433 11.00 -3.38 -27.63
CA PRO A 433 10.23 -2.15 -27.67
C PRO A 433 8.75 -2.39 -28.00
N LEU A 434 7.88 -1.47 -27.61
CA LEU A 434 6.48 -1.49 -28.02
C LEU A 434 6.38 -1.36 -29.53
N LYS A 435 5.61 -2.23 -30.19
CA LYS A 435 5.30 -2.12 -31.61
C LYS A 435 4.44 -0.88 -31.88
N ASP A 436 4.37 -0.42 -33.13
CA ASP A 436 3.64 0.79 -33.49
C ASP A 436 2.15 0.72 -33.12
N GLU A 437 1.55 -0.45 -33.20
CA GLU A 437 0.17 -0.71 -32.82
C GLU A 437 -0.07 -0.94 -31.33
N GLU A 438 1.00 -1.12 -30.52
CA GLU A 438 0.92 -1.32 -29.07
C GLU A 438 0.94 0.02 -28.34
N HIS A 439 -0.09 0.29 -27.54
CA HIS A 439 -0.15 1.44 -26.66
C HIS A 439 0.49 1.17 -25.31
N ASP A 440 0.30 -0.07 -24.83
CA ASP A 440 0.82 -0.58 -23.56
C ASP A 440 1.06 -2.10 -23.64
N ARG A 441 1.87 -2.60 -22.72
CA ARG A 441 2.11 -4.03 -22.54
C ARG A 441 2.43 -4.34 -21.09
N TYR A 442 1.63 -5.22 -20.46
CA TYR A 442 1.96 -5.79 -19.15
C TYR A 442 2.99 -6.90 -19.33
N GLU A 443 4.14 -6.76 -18.70
CA GLU A 443 5.26 -7.67 -18.89
C GLU A 443 6.10 -7.87 -17.63
N ARG A 444 6.99 -8.86 -17.68
CA ARG A 444 8.09 -9.05 -16.75
C ARG A 444 9.40 -8.84 -17.51
N PRO A 445 9.93 -7.61 -17.50
CA PRO A 445 11.20 -7.34 -18.17
C PRO A 445 12.35 -8.02 -17.46
N GLU A 446 13.44 -8.25 -18.18
CA GLU A 446 14.68 -8.74 -17.60
C GLU A 446 15.57 -7.56 -17.18
N LYS A 447 16.47 -7.79 -16.23
CA LYS A 447 17.54 -6.84 -15.92
C LYS A 447 18.52 -6.83 -17.06
N SER A 448 18.79 -5.66 -17.65
CA SER A 448 19.78 -5.48 -18.70
C SER A 448 21.21 -5.69 -18.17
N ALA A 449 22.12 -6.15 -19.04
CA ALA A 449 23.55 -6.10 -18.78
C ALA A 449 24.12 -4.67 -18.90
N LYS A 450 23.37 -3.74 -19.49
CA LYS A 450 23.76 -2.33 -19.63
C LYS A 450 23.35 -1.56 -18.38
N SER A 451 24.30 -0.85 -17.79
CA SER A 451 24.10 0.10 -16.69
C SER A 451 24.54 1.49 -17.11
N ALA A 452 24.07 2.50 -16.43
CA ALA A 452 24.51 3.88 -16.62
C ALA A 452 24.39 4.66 -15.30
N ALA A 453 25.05 5.80 -15.22
CA ALA A 453 24.90 6.73 -14.13
C ALA A 453 23.46 7.33 -14.12
N VAL A 454 22.95 7.67 -12.94
CA VAL A 454 21.63 8.30 -12.78
C VAL A 454 21.48 9.53 -13.70
N LEU A 455 22.56 10.30 -13.89
CA LEU A 455 22.58 11.44 -14.81
C LEU A 455 22.26 11.01 -16.25
N GLU A 456 22.79 9.88 -16.69
CA GLU A 456 22.55 9.34 -18.04
C GLU A 456 21.16 8.71 -18.18
N HIS A 457 20.58 8.18 -17.09
CA HIS A 457 19.16 7.79 -17.04
C HIS A 457 18.24 9.00 -17.26
N ALA A 458 18.54 10.12 -16.61
CA ALA A 458 17.79 11.37 -16.81
C ALA A 458 17.96 11.92 -18.24
N ARG A 459 19.17 11.85 -18.81
CA ARG A 459 19.44 12.24 -20.21
C ARG A 459 18.64 11.38 -21.18
N ALA A 460 18.67 10.04 -21.01
CA ALA A 460 17.92 9.11 -21.86
C ALA A 460 16.39 9.38 -21.81
N ALA A 461 15.85 9.80 -20.66
CA ALA A 461 14.46 10.20 -20.53
C ALA A 461 14.13 11.44 -21.39
N LEU A 462 14.96 12.48 -21.36
CA LEU A 462 14.78 13.67 -22.21
C LEU A 462 14.90 13.34 -23.69
N GLU A 463 15.91 12.57 -24.08
CA GLU A 463 16.12 12.13 -25.46
C GLU A 463 14.93 11.30 -25.96
N CYS A 464 14.39 10.40 -25.15
CA CYS A 464 13.20 9.63 -25.49
C CYS A 464 11.99 10.54 -25.76
N CYS A 465 11.77 11.58 -24.94
CA CYS A 465 10.71 12.56 -25.17
C CYS A 465 10.91 13.31 -26.50
N ILE A 466 12.13 13.69 -26.83
CA ILE A 466 12.48 14.33 -28.11
C ILE A 466 12.21 13.38 -29.28
N HIS A 467 12.65 12.12 -29.19
CA HIS A 467 12.46 11.10 -30.23
C HIS A 467 10.98 10.75 -30.48
N ARG A 468 10.12 10.86 -29.47
CA ARG A 468 8.66 10.71 -29.63
C ARG A 468 8.05 11.80 -30.50
N GLY A 469 8.75 12.93 -30.65
CA GLY A 469 8.46 13.98 -31.60
C GLY A 469 7.48 15.05 -31.10
N PHE A 470 7.32 16.05 -31.95
CA PHE A 470 6.49 17.22 -31.72
C PHE A 470 5.50 17.40 -32.86
N GLY A 471 4.32 17.89 -32.55
CA GLY A 471 3.29 18.14 -33.54
C GLY A 471 3.48 19.46 -34.28
N LYS A 472 2.48 19.84 -35.08
CA LYS A 472 2.51 21.03 -35.96
C LYS A 472 2.64 22.36 -35.21
N HIS A 473 2.29 22.40 -33.93
CA HIS A 473 2.41 23.57 -33.06
C HIS A 473 3.73 23.59 -32.27
N GLY A 474 4.62 22.60 -32.47
CA GLY A 474 5.87 22.47 -31.76
C GLY A 474 5.71 21.95 -30.32
N LEU A 475 4.56 21.38 -29.97
CA LEU A 475 4.32 20.78 -28.68
C LEU A 475 4.52 19.25 -28.75
N PRO A 476 4.99 18.59 -27.66
CA PRO A 476 5.19 17.16 -27.66
C PRO A 476 3.85 16.41 -27.74
N TYR A 477 3.89 15.22 -28.34
CA TYR A 477 2.72 14.36 -28.45
C TYR A 477 2.33 13.75 -27.10
N THR A 478 1.01 13.65 -26.86
CA THR A 478 0.42 13.07 -25.63
C THR A 478 0.74 11.58 -25.45
N GLY A 479 1.00 10.82 -26.52
CA GLY A 479 1.23 9.37 -26.45
C GLY A 479 -0.02 8.61 -25.97
N SER A 480 0.15 7.70 -25.03
CA SER A 480 -0.97 6.98 -24.37
C SER A 480 -1.62 7.78 -23.24
N GLY A 481 -1.26 9.03 -23.06
CA GLY A 481 -1.69 9.95 -22.04
C GLY A 481 -0.52 10.84 -21.61
N ASP A 482 -0.84 11.90 -20.87
CA ASP A 482 0.13 12.70 -20.13
C ASP A 482 -0.14 12.53 -18.61
N TRP A 483 0.01 13.57 -17.81
CA TRP A 483 -0.33 13.49 -16.37
C TRP A 483 -1.79 13.05 -16.11
N ASN A 484 -2.68 13.29 -17.06
CA ASN A 484 -4.05 12.80 -17.01
C ASN A 484 -4.18 11.47 -17.77
N ASP A 485 -4.14 10.37 -17.06
CA ASP A 485 -4.27 9.01 -17.61
C ASP A 485 -5.59 8.78 -18.37
N ALA A 486 -6.63 9.59 -18.10
CA ALA A 486 -7.91 9.51 -18.80
C ALA A 486 -7.84 10.02 -20.26
N LEU A 487 -6.72 10.63 -20.67
CA LEU A 487 -6.48 11.07 -22.06
C LEU A 487 -5.89 9.96 -22.95
N ASP A 488 -5.96 8.71 -22.54
CA ASP A 488 -5.54 7.58 -23.37
C ASP A 488 -6.24 7.60 -24.74
N ARG A 489 -5.47 7.44 -25.80
CA ARG A 489 -5.93 7.44 -27.21
C ARG A 489 -6.60 8.71 -27.73
N VAL A 490 -6.56 9.80 -26.98
CA VAL A 490 -7.03 11.10 -27.49
C VAL A 490 -6.17 11.57 -28.64
N GLY A 491 -4.87 11.31 -28.55
CA GLY A 491 -3.87 11.74 -29.54
C GLY A 491 -3.67 13.27 -29.53
N GLY A 492 -2.72 13.71 -30.32
CA GLY A 492 -2.44 15.14 -30.47
C GLY A 492 -1.31 15.64 -29.57
N GLU A 493 -1.25 16.95 -29.42
CA GLU A 493 -0.18 17.66 -28.72
C GLU A 493 -0.65 18.05 -27.31
N SER A 494 0.25 17.96 -26.32
CA SER A 494 -0.02 18.37 -24.93
C SER A 494 0.68 19.69 -24.61
N VAL A 495 -0.10 20.72 -24.27
CA VAL A 495 0.41 21.99 -23.76
C VAL A 495 1.08 21.80 -22.40
N TRP A 496 0.43 21.04 -21.52
CA TRP A 496 0.96 20.76 -20.19
C TRP A 496 2.32 20.04 -20.25
N LEU A 497 2.42 19.00 -21.08
CA LEU A 497 3.67 18.27 -21.30
C LEU A 497 4.76 19.20 -21.88
N GLY A 498 4.39 20.11 -22.79
CA GLY A 498 5.30 21.11 -23.34
C GLY A 498 5.92 22.00 -22.26
N TRP A 499 5.13 22.44 -21.28
CA TRP A 499 5.63 23.21 -20.15
C TRP A 499 6.51 22.38 -19.23
N PHE A 500 6.09 21.15 -18.93
CA PHE A 500 6.85 20.26 -18.05
C PHE A 500 8.18 19.83 -18.68
N PHE A 501 8.18 19.49 -19.96
CA PHE A 501 9.41 19.21 -20.71
C PHE A 501 10.36 20.42 -20.68
N ALA A 502 9.85 21.63 -20.95
CA ALA A 502 10.64 22.86 -20.94
C ALA A 502 11.26 23.12 -19.56
N TYR A 503 10.50 22.90 -18.50
CA TYR A 503 11.00 23.00 -17.13
C TYR A 503 12.11 21.98 -16.87
N CYS A 504 11.89 20.71 -17.14
CA CYS A 504 12.85 19.64 -16.94
C CYS A 504 14.15 19.86 -17.73
N ALA A 505 14.03 20.23 -19.02
CA ALA A 505 15.19 20.50 -19.88
C ALA A 505 16.05 21.66 -19.35
N THR A 506 15.41 22.76 -18.90
CA THR A 506 16.11 23.90 -18.31
C THR A 506 16.85 23.51 -17.04
N ARG A 507 16.16 22.84 -16.12
CA ARG A 507 16.75 22.41 -14.84
C ARG A 507 17.89 21.39 -15.03
N PHE A 508 17.74 20.51 -16.00
CA PHE A 508 18.77 19.51 -16.30
C PHE A 508 20.02 20.16 -16.94
N ALA A 509 19.84 21.15 -17.81
CA ALA A 509 20.97 21.90 -18.37
C ALA A 509 21.73 22.67 -17.27
N GLU A 510 21.02 23.32 -16.33
CA GLU A 510 21.63 23.97 -15.17
C GLU A 510 22.41 22.97 -14.28
N LEU A 511 21.88 21.75 -14.12
CA LEU A 511 22.56 20.66 -13.39
C LEU A 511 23.84 20.23 -14.13
N LEU A 512 23.79 20.05 -15.47
CA LEU A 512 24.97 19.69 -16.27
C LEU A 512 26.07 20.77 -16.17
N GLU A 513 25.72 22.06 -16.30
CA GLU A 513 26.65 23.16 -16.12
C GLU A 513 27.28 23.15 -14.74
N ARG A 514 26.47 22.95 -13.70
CA ARG A 514 26.93 22.87 -12.31
C ARG A 514 27.92 21.73 -12.08
N LEU A 515 27.70 20.58 -12.72
CA LEU A 515 28.56 19.40 -12.64
C LEU A 515 29.80 19.49 -13.56
N GLY A 516 29.87 20.51 -14.44
CA GLY A 516 30.87 20.59 -15.49
C GLY A 516 30.78 19.47 -16.50
N ALA A 517 29.58 18.91 -16.69
CA ALA A 517 29.29 17.83 -17.63
C ALA A 517 28.92 18.36 -19.02
N ASP A 518 29.26 17.61 -20.07
CA ASP A 518 28.95 17.97 -21.44
C ASP A 518 27.45 17.84 -21.76
N GLY A 519 26.98 18.60 -22.76
CA GLY A 519 25.64 18.47 -23.33
C GLY A 519 24.61 19.49 -22.86
N ALA A 520 24.96 20.46 -22.00
CA ALA A 520 24.03 21.52 -21.56
C ALA A 520 23.47 22.33 -22.73
N ASP A 521 24.34 22.76 -23.65
CA ASP A 521 23.93 23.53 -24.84
C ASP A 521 23.04 22.72 -25.79
N GLU A 522 23.29 21.41 -25.94
CA GLU A 522 22.51 20.51 -26.78
C GLU A 522 21.08 20.33 -26.23
N VAL A 523 20.93 20.13 -24.94
CA VAL A 523 19.61 20.07 -24.26
C VAL A 523 18.87 21.40 -24.44
N LEU A 524 19.54 22.53 -24.28
CA LEU A 524 18.94 23.86 -24.44
C LEU A 524 18.60 24.20 -25.90
N GLU A 525 19.33 23.69 -26.89
CA GLU A 525 19.02 23.94 -28.33
C GLU A 525 17.68 23.30 -28.70
N HIS A 526 17.43 22.05 -28.27
CA HIS A 526 16.12 21.43 -28.47
C HIS A 526 15.00 22.22 -27.76
N PHE A 527 15.31 22.82 -26.60
CA PHE A 527 14.36 23.70 -25.89
C PHE A 527 14.12 25.05 -26.61
N ARG A 528 15.11 25.62 -27.31
CA ARG A 528 14.95 26.88 -28.05
C ARG A 528 13.89 26.79 -29.14
N VAL A 529 13.69 25.61 -29.72
CA VAL A 529 12.59 25.35 -30.66
C VAL A 529 11.23 25.53 -29.97
N LEU A 530 11.08 25.11 -28.73
CA LEU A 530 9.87 25.31 -27.93
C LEU A 530 9.70 26.74 -27.42
N ARG A 531 10.78 27.52 -27.27
CA ARG A 531 10.73 28.92 -26.81
C ARG A 531 10.03 29.84 -27.81
N VAL A 532 10.02 29.47 -29.09
CA VAL A 532 9.27 30.21 -30.13
C VAL A 532 7.76 30.11 -29.89
N VAL A 533 7.27 29.01 -29.32
CA VAL A 533 5.84 28.84 -28.97
C VAL A 533 5.46 29.66 -27.73
N LYS A 534 6.39 29.91 -26.80
CA LYS A 534 6.16 30.69 -25.57
C LYS A 534 5.91 32.19 -25.83
N LEU A 535 6.24 32.70 -27.02
CA LEU A 535 6.06 34.11 -27.39
C LEU A 535 4.74 34.37 -28.15
N HIS A 536 3.94 33.35 -28.44
CA HIS A 536 2.69 33.47 -29.20
C HIS A 536 1.45 32.99 -28.44
N LEU A 537 1.60 32.61 -27.15
CA LEU A 537 0.52 32.35 -26.18
C LEU A 537 0.54 33.43 -25.10
#